data_2325ca56c695d53ad620efb40bb717d9
#
_entry.id   2325ca56c695d53ad620efb40bb717d9
#
_cell.length_a   1.000
_cell.length_b   1.000
_cell.length_c   1.000
_cell.angle_alpha   90.00
_cell.angle_beta   90.00
_cell.angle_gamma   90.00
#
_symmetry.space_group_name_H-M   'P 1'
#
loop_
_entity.id
_entity.type
_entity.pdbx_description
1 polymer ?
#
loop_
_entity_poly.entity_id
_entity_poly.type
_entity_poly.pdbx_seq_one_letter_code
_entity_poly.pdbx_strand_id
1 'polypeptide(L)'
;MIRLGRISYVNMAPAFHRLTHEVEEVVGVPTDLNRLLVEGAIDVAPISSVAYARNADRLRLLPRLCVSSEGAVDSIQLVTRVPLGRVRSVAVTPESATSVVLTKVLLPQAAQLPMELVDEADAKLLIGDAALRSAFEDPTPHYDLGRLWLERTGLPMVFAVWAAREPAVDGLLELQESLVASVRLARSEPEVLAYEASELYGYPAGFLARYFEKLRYSFGPRERAGLYTFLEMARDVGELDHVPELRFVRDDTAAAPQLPTAAAPWEGDRS
;
A
#
# COMPACT_ATOMS: atom_id res chain seq x y z
N MET A 1 21.18 8.76 -13.68
CA MET A 1 20.36 7.51 -13.58
C MET A 1 19.46 7.68 -12.38
N ILE A 2 18.17 7.36 -12.49
CA ILE A 2 17.19 7.50 -11.40
C ILE A 2 17.42 6.37 -10.38
N ARG A 3 17.55 6.72 -9.09
CA ARG A 3 17.62 5.75 -7.98
C ARG A 3 16.19 5.38 -7.59
N LEU A 4 15.78 4.17 -7.96
CA LEU A 4 14.43 3.67 -7.80
C LEU A 4 14.34 2.70 -6.61
N GLY A 5 13.57 3.04 -5.59
CA GLY A 5 13.24 2.13 -4.51
C GLY A 5 12.32 1.00 -4.98
N ARG A 6 12.65 -0.25 -4.60
CA ARG A 6 11.82 -1.42 -4.84
C ARG A 6 11.55 -2.14 -3.52
N ILE A 7 10.27 -2.28 -3.15
CA ILE A 7 9.90 -3.10 -2.01
C ILE A 7 10.27 -4.56 -2.30
N SER A 8 10.93 -5.21 -1.34
CA SER A 8 11.46 -6.58 -1.48
C SER A 8 10.39 -7.66 -1.57
N TYR A 9 9.13 -7.36 -1.26
CA TYR A 9 8.03 -8.33 -1.25
C TYR A 9 7.54 -8.68 -2.66
N VAL A 10 6.97 -9.88 -2.76
CA VAL A 10 6.47 -10.45 -4.03
C VAL A 10 5.37 -9.58 -4.69
N ASN A 11 4.68 -8.72 -3.93
CA ASN A 11 3.68 -7.78 -4.47
C ASN A 11 4.25 -6.78 -5.49
N MET A 12 5.57 -6.60 -5.54
CA MET A 12 6.19 -5.71 -6.53
C MET A 12 6.51 -6.38 -7.86
N ALA A 13 6.44 -7.71 -7.94
CA ALA A 13 6.77 -8.42 -9.17
C ALA A 13 6.02 -7.87 -10.41
N PRO A 14 4.69 -7.57 -10.36
CA PRO A 14 4.00 -7.02 -11.53
C PRO A 14 4.51 -5.66 -12.00
N ALA A 15 4.91 -4.78 -11.09
CA ALA A 15 5.38 -3.44 -11.44
C ALA A 15 6.79 -3.42 -12.04
N PHE A 16 7.59 -4.46 -11.74
CA PHE A 16 8.96 -4.60 -12.21
C PHE A 16 9.11 -5.67 -13.32
N HIS A 17 8.00 -6.28 -13.74
CA HIS A 17 7.99 -7.29 -14.79
C HIS A 17 8.40 -6.67 -16.12
N ARG A 18 9.58 -7.07 -16.65
CA ARG A 18 10.15 -6.54 -17.91
C ARG A 18 10.27 -5.00 -17.90
N LEU A 19 10.63 -4.39 -16.77
CA LEU A 19 10.88 -2.95 -16.71
C LEU A 19 12.00 -2.57 -17.71
N THR A 20 11.70 -1.64 -18.63
CA THR A 20 12.62 -1.26 -19.71
C THR A 20 13.40 0.01 -19.42
N HIS A 21 12.95 0.83 -18.47
CA HIS A 21 13.64 2.05 -18.08
C HIS A 21 14.89 1.73 -17.26
N GLU A 22 16.04 2.26 -17.65
CA GLU A 22 17.29 2.06 -16.92
C GLU A 22 17.26 2.84 -15.60
N VAL A 23 17.41 2.12 -14.49
CA VAL A 23 17.38 2.66 -13.13
C VAL A 23 18.47 2.01 -12.27
N GLU A 24 18.85 2.69 -11.22
CA GLU A 24 19.59 2.10 -10.11
C GLU A 24 18.57 1.61 -9.06
N GLU A 25 18.33 0.29 -8.99
CA GLU A 25 17.39 -0.28 -8.03
C GLU A 25 17.98 -0.32 -6.62
N VAL A 26 17.23 0.20 -5.65
CA VAL A 26 17.53 0.09 -4.22
C VAL A 26 16.41 -0.72 -3.57
N VAL A 27 16.74 -1.96 -3.18
CA VAL A 27 15.77 -2.91 -2.62
C VAL A 27 15.72 -2.80 -1.09
N GLY A 28 14.52 -2.80 -0.52
CA GLY A 28 14.33 -2.73 0.92
C GLY A 28 12.89 -2.99 1.37
N VAL A 29 12.68 -3.04 2.68
CA VAL A 29 11.33 -3.07 3.26
C VAL A 29 10.68 -1.69 3.18
N PRO A 30 9.33 -1.59 3.25
CA PRO A 30 8.63 -0.32 3.07
C PRO A 30 9.13 0.83 3.94
N THR A 31 9.42 0.59 5.22
CA THR A 31 9.88 1.63 6.14
C THR A 31 11.28 2.14 5.83
N ASP A 32 12.18 1.27 5.36
CA ASP A 32 13.52 1.69 4.90
C ASP A 32 13.42 2.58 3.66
N LEU A 33 12.60 2.19 2.67
CA LEU A 33 12.39 2.99 1.46
C LEU A 33 11.73 4.33 1.77
N ASN A 34 10.76 4.37 2.72
CA ASN A 34 10.18 5.63 3.20
C ASN A 34 11.28 6.58 3.71
N ARG A 35 12.19 6.07 4.57
CA ARG A 35 13.29 6.84 5.14
C ARG A 35 14.27 7.29 4.06
N LEU A 36 14.73 6.38 3.21
CA LEU A 36 15.68 6.67 2.13
C LEU A 36 15.15 7.74 1.16
N LEU A 37 13.85 7.71 0.83
CA LEU A 37 13.25 8.72 -0.04
C LEU A 37 13.22 10.10 0.65
N VAL A 38 12.80 10.17 1.91
CA VAL A 38 12.72 11.44 2.66
C VAL A 38 14.12 12.03 2.86
N GLU A 39 15.13 11.21 3.12
CA GLU A 39 16.53 11.60 3.25
C GLU A 39 17.19 11.99 1.90
N GLY A 40 16.60 11.59 0.76
CA GLY A 40 17.12 11.84 -0.59
C GLY A 40 18.22 10.87 -1.02
N ALA A 41 18.31 9.71 -0.35
CA ALA A 41 19.18 8.63 -0.78
C ALA A 41 18.65 7.90 -2.02
N ILE A 42 17.34 7.96 -2.26
CA ILE A 42 16.68 7.53 -3.50
C ILE A 42 15.80 8.66 -4.04
N ASP A 43 15.46 8.60 -5.33
CA ASP A 43 14.76 9.67 -6.04
C ASP A 43 13.24 9.42 -6.12
N VAL A 44 12.84 8.16 -6.23
CA VAL A 44 11.44 7.73 -6.34
C VAL A 44 11.28 6.34 -5.76
N ALA A 45 10.13 6.07 -5.11
CA ALA A 45 9.78 4.74 -4.60
C ALA A 45 8.28 4.59 -4.38
N PRO A 46 7.76 3.33 -4.33
CA PRO A 46 6.49 3.05 -3.68
C PRO A 46 6.70 3.18 -2.16
N ILE A 47 6.05 4.16 -1.55
CA ILE A 47 6.11 4.42 -0.11
C ILE A 47 4.75 4.28 0.54
N SER A 48 4.71 4.04 1.84
CA SER A 48 3.43 3.92 2.54
C SER A 48 2.60 5.20 2.45
N SER A 49 1.27 5.07 2.30
CA SER A 49 0.34 6.21 2.19
C SER A 49 0.48 7.17 3.38
N VAL A 50 0.71 6.64 4.58
CA VAL A 50 0.94 7.44 5.79
C VAL A 50 2.29 8.17 5.75
N ALA A 51 3.35 7.52 5.23
CA ALA A 51 4.65 8.18 5.09
C ALA A 51 4.59 9.34 4.09
N TYR A 52 3.85 9.18 2.98
CA TYR A 52 3.56 10.28 2.08
C TYR A 52 2.84 11.42 2.83
N ALA A 53 1.75 11.11 3.52
CA ALA A 53 0.95 12.14 4.20
C ALA A 53 1.77 12.95 5.23
N ARG A 54 2.66 12.29 5.97
CA ARG A 54 3.56 12.94 6.94
C ARG A 54 4.68 13.77 6.33
N ASN A 55 4.93 13.64 5.01
CA ASN A 55 6.01 14.33 4.28
C ASN A 55 5.53 14.96 2.97
N ALA A 56 4.25 15.28 2.86
CA ALA A 56 3.64 15.77 1.63
C ALA A 56 4.17 17.15 1.18
N ASP A 57 4.78 17.90 2.09
CA ASP A 57 5.49 19.15 1.80
C ASP A 57 6.72 18.94 0.90
N ARG A 58 7.39 17.79 1.01
CA ARG A 58 8.66 17.44 0.33
C ARG A 58 8.51 16.42 -0.78
N LEU A 59 7.33 15.81 -0.91
CA LEU A 59 7.10 14.71 -1.83
C LEU A 59 6.05 15.07 -2.89
N ARG A 60 6.19 14.45 -4.08
CA ARG A 60 5.23 14.52 -5.18
C ARG A 60 4.84 13.13 -5.61
N LEU A 61 3.55 12.90 -5.81
CA LEU A 61 3.01 11.63 -6.26
C LEU A 61 3.20 11.45 -7.77
N LEU A 62 3.54 10.24 -8.19
CA LEU A 62 3.35 9.84 -9.58
C LEU A 62 1.84 9.66 -9.82
N PRO A 63 1.25 10.36 -10.82
CA PRO A 63 -0.21 10.50 -10.91
C PRO A 63 -0.96 9.23 -11.30
N ARG A 64 -0.28 8.18 -11.81
CA ARG A 64 -0.92 6.99 -12.37
C ARG A 64 -0.67 5.70 -11.58
N LEU A 65 0.18 5.73 -10.56
CA LEU A 65 0.64 4.54 -9.86
C LEU A 65 0.36 4.58 -8.35
N CYS A 66 -0.17 3.48 -7.83
CA CYS A 66 -0.28 3.18 -6.40
C CYS A 66 -0.14 1.66 -6.18
N VAL A 67 -0.23 1.21 -4.95
CA VAL A 67 -0.46 -0.20 -4.60
C VAL A 67 -1.72 -0.26 -3.75
N SER A 68 -2.75 -0.90 -4.29
CA SER A 68 -4.07 -0.93 -3.67
C SER A 68 -4.77 -2.28 -3.86
N SER A 69 -5.87 -2.49 -3.15
CA SER A 69 -6.82 -3.57 -3.40
C SER A 69 -8.26 -3.06 -3.28
N GLU A 70 -9.16 -3.67 -4.03
CA GLU A 70 -10.60 -3.49 -3.86
C GLU A 70 -11.17 -4.78 -3.24
N GLY A 71 -11.02 -4.91 -1.93
CA GLY A 71 -11.31 -6.11 -1.15
C GLY A 71 -10.04 -6.77 -0.61
N ALA A 72 -10.06 -8.10 -0.52
CA ALA A 72 -8.95 -8.86 0.06
C ALA A 72 -7.63 -8.61 -0.69
N VAL A 73 -6.55 -8.46 0.07
CA VAL A 73 -5.18 -8.27 -0.42
C VAL A 73 -4.28 -9.47 -0.12
N ASP A 74 -4.67 -10.36 0.77
CA ASP A 74 -3.96 -11.53 1.32
C ASP A 74 -2.65 -11.20 2.06
N SER A 75 -1.93 -10.19 1.63
CA SER A 75 -0.62 -9.80 2.19
C SER A 75 -0.68 -8.80 3.34
N ILE A 76 -1.86 -8.52 3.91
CA ILE A 76 -2.02 -7.69 5.12
C ILE A 76 -3.11 -8.31 5.97
N GLN A 77 -2.69 -9.05 7.00
CA GLN A 77 -3.56 -9.91 7.78
C GLN A 77 -3.47 -9.59 9.28
N LEU A 78 -4.62 -9.54 9.91
CA LEU A 78 -4.74 -9.62 11.36
C LEU A 78 -5.00 -11.08 11.74
N VAL A 79 -4.08 -11.69 12.46
CA VAL A 79 -4.15 -13.10 12.85
C VAL A 79 -4.53 -13.18 14.33
N THR A 80 -5.68 -13.80 14.65
CA THR A 80 -6.19 -13.86 16.02
C THR A 80 -7.19 -15.00 16.21
N ARG A 81 -7.19 -15.59 17.41
CA ARG A 81 -8.22 -16.54 17.87
C ARG A 81 -9.37 -15.84 18.60
N VAL A 82 -9.16 -14.57 18.96
CA VAL A 82 -10.18 -13.75 19.62
C VAL A 82 -11.10 -13.16 18.55
N PRO A 83 -12.43 -13.20 18.69
CA PRO A 83 -13.34 -12.50 17.77
C PRO A 83 -12.98 -11.02 17.64
N LEU A 84 -13.00 -10.45 16.42
CA LEU A 84 -12.55 -9.07 16.15
C LEU A 84 -13.13 -8.03 17.12
N GLY A 85 -14.40 -8.12 17.46
CA GLY A 85 -15.04 -7.18 18.39
C GLY A 85 -14.53 -7.29 19.84
N ARG A 86 -13.76 -8.33 20.16
CA ARG A 86 -13.16 -8.54 21.49
C ARG A 86 -11.66 -8.31 21.53
N VAL A 87 -11.01 -8.05 20.40
CA VAL A 87 -9.59 -7.71 20.34
C VAL A 87 -9.36 -6.40 21.09
N ARG A 88 -8.43 -6.40 22.05
CA ARG A 88 -8.05 -5.24 22.87
C ARG A 88 -6.58 -4.85 22.69
N SER A 89 -5.77 -5.75 22.12
CA SER A 89 -4.37 -5.52 21.87
C SER A 89 -3.93 -6.18 20.56
N VAL A 90 -3.05 -5.50 19.80
CA VAL A 90 -2.49 -6.00 18.55
C VAL A 90 -1.00 -5.77 18.55
N ALA A 91 -0.22 -6.83 18.41
CA ALA A 91 1.21 -6.73 18.10
C ALA A 91 1.40 -6.28 16.64
N VAL A 92 2.05 -5.15 16.44
CA VAL A 92 2.19 -4.52 15.11
C VAL A 92 3.63 -4.58 14.61
N THR A 93 3.76 -4.81 13.31
CA THR A 93 5.07 -4.85 12.65
C THR A 93 5.66 -3.45 12.47
N PRO A 94 6.98 -3.26 12.63
CA PRO A 94 7.64 -1.99 12.31
C PRO A 94 7.80 -1.74 10.80
N GLU A 95 7.51 -2.71 9.94
CA GLU A 95 7.83 -2.65 8.51
C GLU A 95 6.83 -1.86 7.66
N SER A 96 5.62 -1.53 8.18
CA SER A 96 4.59 -0.80 7.42
C SER A 96 3.83 0.23 8.26
N ALA A 97 4.08 1.50 8.04
CA ALA A 97 3.33 2.57 8.68
C ALA A 97 1.83 2.57 8.28
N THR A 98 1.49 2.33 7.01
CA THR A 98 0.09 2.31 6.56
C THR A 98 -0.71 1.19 7.22
N SER A 99 -0.16 -0.03 7.29
CA SER A 99 -0.89 -1.18 7.86
C SER A 99 -1.12 -1.03 9.36
N VAL A 100 -0.16 -0.44 10.08
CA VAL A 100 -0.27 -0.09 11.51
C VAL A 100 -1.40 0.92 11.74
N VAL A 101 -1.41 2.03 10.99
CA VAL A 101 -2.46 3.05 11.07
C VAL A 101 -3.82 2.48 10.64
N LEU A 102 -3.88 1.66 9.58
CA LEU A 102 -5.11 1.00 9.14
C LEU A 102 -5.68 0.09 10.25
N THR A 103 -4.81 -0.63 10.96
CA THR A 103 -5.24 -1.45 12.11
C THR A 103 -5.87 -0.57 13.19
N LYS A 104 -5.28 0.58 13.52
CA LYS A 104 -5.85 1.54 14.49
C LYS A 104 -7.17 2.14 14.02
N VAL A 105 -7.29 2.45 12.73
CA VAL A 105 -8.54 2.94 12.12
C VAL A 105 -9.64 1.89 12.22
N LEU A 106 -9.35 0.61 11.90
CA LEU A 106 -10.34 -0.46 11.88
C LEU A 106 -10.68 -0.98 13.30
N LEU A 107 -9.74 -0.93 14.23
CA LEU A 107 -9.85 -1.42 15.60
C LEU A 107 -9.44 -0.32 16.61
N PRO A 108 -10.17 0.80 16.69
CA PRO A 108 -9.76 1.93 17.52
C PRO A 108 -9.75 1.62 19.03
N GLN A 109 -10.43 0.54 19.44
CA GLN A 109 -10.46 0.06 20.82
C GLN A 109 -9.24 -0.77 21.22
N ALA A 110 -8.40 -1.20 20.26
CA ALA A 110 -7.25 -2.05 20.51
C ALA A 110 -5.96 -1.26 20.72
N ALA A 111 -5.26 -1.52 21.81
CA ALA A 111 -3.92 -1.01 22.03
C ALA A 111 -2.93 -1.65 21.04
N GLN A 112 -2.01 -0.85 20.50
CA GLN A 112 -0.94 -1.36 19.65
C GLN A 112 0.30 -1.65 20.49
N LEU A 113 0.80 -2.86 20.38
CA LEU A 113 2.00 -3.34 21.04
C LEU A 113 3.09 -3.59 20.00
N PRO A 114 4.37 -3.42 20.36
CA PRO A 114 5.46 -3.82 19.47
C PRO A 114 5.44 -5.35 19.23
N MET A 115 5.96 -5.79 18.07
CA MET A 115 5.90 -7.21 17.64
C MET A 115 6.61 -8.16 18.61
N GLU A 116 7.58 -7.66 19.38
CA GLU A 116 8.28 -8.42 20.43
C GLU A 116 7.35 -8.88 21.55
N LEU A 117 6.20 -8.23 21.74
CA LEU A 117 5.16 -8.54 22.72
C LEU A 117 3.99 -9.31 22.10
N VAL A 118 4.21 -10.06 21.03
CA VAL A 118 3.15 -10.79 20.32
C VAL A 118 2.44 -11.82 21.21
N ASP A 119 3.13 -12.44 22.14
CA ASP A 119 2.57 -13.43 23.08
C ASP A 119 1.63 -12.80 24.13
N GLU A 120 1.74 -11.48 24.34
CA GLU A 120 0.91 -10.69 25.25
C GLU A 120 -0.28 -10.05 24.51
N ALA A 121 -0.34 -10.14 23.17
CA ALA A 121 -1.36 -9.52 22.37
C ALA A 121 -2.50 -10.49 22.00
N ASP A 122 -3.73 -9.96 21.90
CA ASP A 122 -4.89 -10.72 21.41
C ASP A 122 -4.76 -11.07 19.92
N ALA A 123 -4.03 -10.26 19.17
CA ALA A 123 -3.84 -10.41 17.74
C ALA A 123 -2.42 -9.98 17.31
N LYS A 124 -1.99 -10.45 16.13
CA LYS A 124 -0.76 -9.99 15.45
C LYS A 124 -1.08 -9.46 14.07
N LEU A 125 -0.45 -8.34 13.68
CA LEU A 125 -0.50 -7.79 12.34
C LEU A 125 0.67 -8.33 11.53
N LEU A 126 0.38 -9.05 10.46
CA LEU A 126 1.36 -9.55 9.50
C LEU A 126 1.21 -8.83 8.16
N ILE A 127 2.34 -8.57 7.48
CA ILE A 127 2.36 -7.94 6.16
C ILE A 127 3.26 -8.68 5.20
N GLY A 128 3.10 -8.38 3.91
CA GLY A 128 3.95 -8.88 2.83
C GLY A 128 4.06 -10.41 2.84
N ASP A 129 5.26 -10.89 2.63
CA ASP A 129 5.55 -12.32 2.52
C ASP A 129 5.28 -13.09 3.82
N ALA A 130 5.42 -12.44 4.99
CA ALA A 130 5.07 -13.05 6.26
C ALA A 130 3.57 -13.34 6.39
N ALA A 131 2.71 -12.43 5.91
CA ALA A 131 1.26 -12.64 5.87
C ALA A 131 0.88 -13.76 4.91
N LEU A 132 1.48 -13.77 3.72
CA LEU A 132 1.23 -14.81 2.72
C LEU A 132 1.64 -16.21 3.23
N ARG A 133 2.81 -16.34 3.87
CA ARG A 133 3.27 -17.60 4.47
C ARG A 133 2.35 -18.05 5.61
N SER A 134 1.98 -17.14 6.49
CA SER A 134 1.10 -17.45 7.62
C SER A 134 -0.22 -18.08 7.18
N ALA A 135 -0.76 -17.67 6.02
CA ALA A 135 -2.00 -18.25 5.49
C ALA A 135 -1.88 -19.76 5.15
N PHE A 136 -0.67 -20.30 4.93
CA PHE A 136 -0.42 -21.73 4.71
C PHE A 136 -0.03 -22.48 5.98
N GLU A 137 0.69 -21.82 6.88
CA GLU A 137 1.38 -22.47 7.99
C GLU A 137 0.62 -22.36 9.31
N ASP A 138 -0.17 -21.30 9.48
CA ASP A 138 -0.89 -20.99 10.73
C ASP A 138 -2.40 -21.20 10.56
N PRO A 139 -3.02 -22.19 11.23
CA PRO A 139 -4.46 -22.43 11.17
C PRO A 139 -5.30 -21.40 11.95
N THR A 140 -4.66 -20.45 12.61
CA THR A 140 -5.36 -19.37 13.32
C THR A 140 -6.18 -18.53 12.33
N PRO A 141 -7.39 -18.07 12.70
CA PRO A 141 -8.18 -17.22 11.82
C PRO A 141 -7.45 -15.96 11.39
N HIS A 142 -7.50 -15.69 10.08
CA HIS A 142 -6.91 -14.54 9.41
C HIS A 142 -8.01 -13.58 8.97
N TYR A 143 -7.87 -12.30 9.32
CA TYR A 143 -8.77 -11.22 8.90
C TYR A 143 -8.01 -10.28 7.99
N ASP A 144 -8.42 -10.24 6.72
CA ASP A 144 -7.80 -9.40 5.69
C ASP A 144 -8.18 -7.94 5.86
N LEU A 145 -7.19 -7.06 6.06
CA LEU A 145 -7.47 -5.64 6.32
C LEU A 145 -7.98 -4.90 5.09
N GLY A 146 -7.63 -5.33 3.88
CA GLY A 146 -8.20 -4.76 2.66
C GLY A 146 -9.69 -5.08 2.51
N ARG A 147 -10.10 -6.30 2.87
CA ARG A 147 -11.52 -6.69 2.92
C ARG A 147 -12.28 -5.89 3.96
N LEU A 148 -11.77 -5.82 5.20
CA LEU A 148 -12.41 -5.05 6.29
C LEU A 148 -12.56 -3.58 5.93
N TRP A 149 -11.57 -3.02 5.22
CA TRP A 149 -11.64 -1.65 4.72
C TRP A 149 -12.75 -1.47 3.69
N LEU A 150 -12.83 -2.36 2.69
CA LEU A 150 -13.89 -2.29 1.67
C LEU A 150 -15.29 -2.44 2.30
N GLU A 151 -15.46 -3.38 3.23
CA GLU A 151 -16.74 -3.58 3.96
C GLU A 151 -17.15 -2.34 4.75
N ARG A 152 -16.18 -1.60 5.31
CA ARG A 152 -16.45 -0.39 6.10
C ARG A 152 -16.74 0.85 5.24
N THR A 153 -16.09 0.99 4.09
CA THR A 153 -16.05 2.26 3.33
C THR A 153 -16.63 2.18 1.91
N GLY A 154 -16.72 0.99 1.34
CA GLY A 154 -17.07 0.79 -0.07
C GLY A 154 -15.99 1.24 -1.07
N LEU A 155 -14.79 1.60 -0.59
CA LEU A 155 -13.70 2.14 -1.38
C LEU A 155 -12.48 1.21 -1.41
N PRO A 156 -11.63 1.29 -2.47
CA PRO A 156 -10.34 0.61 -2.47
C PRO A 156 -9.44 1.11 -1.34
N MET A 157 -8.64 0.21 -0.75
CA MET A 157 -7.57 0.60 0.17
C MET A 157 -6.28 0.84 -0.60
N VAL A 158 -5.70 2.03 -0.44
CA VAL A 158 -4.38 2.38 -1.00
C VAL A 158 -3.32 2.23 0.08
N PHE A 159 -2.52 1.17 -0.03
CA PHE A 159 -1.48 0.84 0.95
C PHE A 159 -0.20 1.63 0.74
N ALA A 160 0.15 1.85 -0.53
CA ALA A 160 1.32 2.62 -0.92
C ALA A 160 1.02 3.48 -2.14
N VAL A 161 1.72 4.61 -2.22
CA VAL A 161 1.72 5.52 -3.36
C VAL A 161 3.12 5.62 -3.93
N TRP A 162 3.24 5.80 -5.23
CA TRP A 162 4.53 6.10 -5.84
C TRP A 162 4.82 7.57 -5.66
N ALA A 163 5.91 7.87 -4.98
CA ALA A 163 6.30 9.24 -4.69
C ALA A 163 7.75 9.50 -5.06
N ALA A 164 8.01 10.73 -5.47
CA ALA A 164 9.33 11.27 -5.72
C ALA A 164 9.61 12.44 -4.79
N ARG A 165 10.89 12.66 -4.46
CA ARG A 165 11.32 13.80 -3.67
C ARG A 165 11.33 15.08 -4.54
N GLU A 166 11.06 16.22 -3.91
CA GLU A 166 11.24 17.54 -4.54
C GLU A 166 12.61 18.15 -4.16
N PRO A 167 13.35 18.79 -5.09
CA PRO A 167 13.01 18.91 -6.51
C PRO A 167 13.03 17.54 -7.22
N ALA A 168 12.05 17.32 -8.11
CA ALA A 168 11.96 16.10 -8.88
C ALA A 168 13.11 16.01 -9.90
N VAL A 169 13.68 14.81 -10.05
CA VAL A 169 14.66 14.54 -11.11
C VAL A 169 13.96 14.37 -12.45
N ASP A 170 14.67 14.67 -13.53
CA ASP A 170 14.17 14.46 -14.90
C ASP A 170 13.90 12.97 -15.16
N GLY A 171 12.98 12.66 -16.07
CA GLY A 171 12.67 11.30 -16.51
C GLY A 171 11.68 10.53 -15.62
N LEU A 172 11.09 11.15 -14.57
CA LEU A 172 10.14 10.47 -13.69
C LEU A 172 8.84 10.07 -14.39
N LEU A 173 8.36 10.86 -15.35
CA LEU A 173 7.14 10.54 -16.10
C LEU A 173 7.40 9.42 -17.11
N GLU A 174 8.56 9.39 -17.74
CA GLU A 174 9.00 8.30 -18.62
C GLU A 174 9.17 7.00 -17.83
N LEU A 175 9.76 7.06 -16.63
CA LEU A 175 9.82 5.93 -15.70
C LEU A 175 8.42 5.46 -15.34
N GLN A 176 7.50 6.37 -15.01
CA GLN A 176 6.12 6.01 -14.72
C GLN A 176 5.47 5.26 -15.88
N GLU A 177 5.63 5.74 -17.13
CA GLU A 177 5.08 5.06 -18.30
C GLU A 177 5.66 3.65 -18.45
N SER A 178 6.95 3.46 -18.20
CA SER A 178 7.60 2.14 -18.21
C SER A 178 7.05 1.22 -17.13
N LEU A 179 6.86 1.70 -15.90
CA LEU A 179 6.24 0.94 -14.80
C LEU A 179 4.77 0.58 -15.11
N VAL A 180 4.01 1.51 -15.70
CA VAL A 180 2.62 1.24 -16.14
C VAL A 180 2.60 0.19 -17.26
N ALA A 181 3.55 0.24 -18.18
CA ALA A 181 3.70 -0.77 -19.24
C ALA A 181 4.04 -2.14 -18.65
N SER A 182 4.94 -2.21 -17.66
CA SER A 182 5.28 -3.44 -16.93
C SER A 182 4.04 -4.07 -16.27
N VAL A 183 3.24 -3.27 -15.54
CA VAL A 183 1.98 -3.75 -14.93
C VAL A 183 1.00 -4.25 -15.99
N ARG A 184 0.89 -3.56 -17.11
CA ARG A 184 0.00 -3.95 -18.20
C ARG A 184 0.45 -5.27 -18.84
N LEU A 185 1.74 -5.43 -19.08
CA LEU A 185 2.32 -6.67 -19.60
C LEU A 185 2.12 -7.83 -18.61
N ALA A 186 2.42 -7.62 -17.33
CA ALA A 186 2.18 -8.60 -16.28
C ALA A 186 0.73 -9.12 -16.24
N ARG A 187 -0.25 -8.25 -16.50
CA ARG A 187 -1.67 -8.63 -16.60
C ARG A 187 -2.02 -9.38 -17.90
N SER A 188 -1.28 -9.16 -18.97
CA SER A 188 -1.51 -9.86 -20.23
C SER A 188 -0.88 -11.25 -20.29
N GLU A 189 0.12 -11.52 -19.43
CA GLU A 189 0.81 -12.81 -19.33
C GLU A 189 0.93 -13.29 -17.88
N PRO A 190 -0.21 -13.47 -17.16
CA PRO A 190 -0.23 -13.73 -15.72
C PRO A 190 0.46 -15.06 -15.33
N GLU A 191 0.42 -16.05 -16.21
CA GLU A 191 1.05 -17.34 -15.98
C GLU A 191 2.58 -17.24 -16.03
N VAL A 192 3.12 -16.44 -16.96
CA VAL A 192 4.56 -16.20 -17.09
C VAL A 192 5.06 -15.46 -15.86
N LEU A 193 4.39 -14.36 -15.47
CA LEU A 193 4.72 -13.63 -14.26
C LEU A 193 4.69 -14.53 -13.02
N ALA A 194 3.63 -15.32 -12.86
CA ALA A 194 3.46 -16.19 -11.71
C ALA A 194 4.54 -17.28 -11.63
N TYR A 195 4.94 -17.83 -12.78
CA TYR A 195 6.03 -18.80 -12.86
C TYR A 195 7.38 -18.17 -12.48
N GLU A 196 7.74 -17.04 -13.08
CA GLU A 196 8.99 -16.33 -12.77
C GLU A 196 9.06 -15.90 -11.29
N ALA A 197 7.97 -15.38 -10.76
CA ALA A 197 7.87 -15.02 -9.34
C ALA A 197 7.93 -16.25 -8.42
N SER A 198 7.41 -17.40 -8.83
CA SER A 198 7.51 -18.67 -8.11
C SER A 198 8.97 -19.08 -7.91
N GLU A 199 9.77 -19.02 -8.97
CA GLU A 199 11.20 -19.33 -8.91
C GLU A 199 11.97 -18.38 -7.99
N LEU A 200 11.59 -17.09 -7.97
CA LEU A 200 12.30 -16.07 -7.21
C LEU A 200 11.91 -16.05 -5.72
N TYR A 201 10.62 -16.22 -5.42
CA TYR A 201 10.06 -16.02 -4.07
C TYR A 201 9.67 -17.33 -3.37
N GLY A 202 9.68 -18.47 -4.07
CA GLY A 202 9.44 -19.79 -3.50
C GLY A 202 7.96 -20.10 -3.19
N TYR A 203 7.00 -19.37 -3.76
CA TYR A 203 5.58 -19.66 -3.65
C TYR A 203 5.07 -20.47 -4.85
N PRO A 204 4.03 -21.32 -4.69
CA PRO A 204 3.44 -21.98 -5.84
C PRO A 204 2.90 -21.01 -6.89
N ALA A 205 3.23 -21.22 -8.17
CA ALA A 205 2.83 -20.30 -9.25
C ALA A 205 1.31 -20.08 -9.31
N GLY A 206 0.50 -21.12 -9.13
CA GLY A 206 -0.97 -21.00 -9.11
C GLY A 206 -1.50 -20.19 -7.92
N PHE A 207 -0.77 -20.10 -6.79
CA PHE A 207 -1.09 -19.19 -5.70
C PHE A 207 -0.77 -17.76 -6.10
N LEU A 208 0.42 -17.51 -6.65
CA LEU A 208 0.84 -16.17 -7.06
C LEU A 208 -0.05 -15.58 -8.15
N ALA A 209 -0.50 -16.39 -9.12
CA ALA A 209 -1.45 -15.95 -10.14
C ALA A 209 -2.73 -15.35 -9.50
N ARG A 210 -3.35 -16.08 -8.55
CA ARG A 210 -4.53 -15.59 -7.81
C ARG A 210 -4.26 -14.40 -6.91
N TYR A 211 -3.06 -14.35 -6.32
CA TYR A 211 -2.65 -13.21 -5.48
C TYR A 211 -2.49 -11.94 -6.30
N PHE A 212 -1.81 -11.99 -7.45
CA PHE A 212 -1.60 -10.83 -8.30
C PHE A 212 -2.91 -10.27 -8.88
N GLU A 213 -3.94 -11.09 -9.08
CA GLU A 213 -5.28 -10.63 -9.48
C GLU A 213 -5.94 -9.68 -8.47
N LYS A 214 -5.60 -9.77 -7.19
CA LYS A 214 -6.15 -8.93 -6.13
C LYS A 214 -5.51 -7.56 -6.06
N LEU A 215 -4.27 -7.42 -6.55
CA LEU A 215 -3.51 -6.20 -6.51
C LEU A 215 -3.93 -5.23 -7.63
N ARG A 216 -3.97 -3.96 -7.29
CA ARG A 216 -4.21 -2.85 -8.23
C ARG A 216 -3.06 -1.86 -8.13
N TYR A 217 -2.60 -1.39 -9.31
CA TYR A 217 -1.48 -0.45 -9.41
C TYR A 217 -1.89 0.88 -10.04
N SER A 218 -3.10 0.98 -10.57
CA SER A 218 -3.62 2.24 -11.13
C SER A 218 -4.07 3.18 -10.01
N PHE A 219 -3.71 4.47 -10.14
CA PHE A 219 -4.12 5.50 -9.19
C PHE A 219 -5.22 6.37 -9.80
N GLY A 220 -6.39 5.79 -9.98
CA GLY A 220 -7.58 6.43 -10.54
C GLY A 220 -8.42 7.20 -9.52
N PRO A 221 -9.59 7.70 -9.94
CA PRO A 221 -10.48 8.48 -9.05
C PRO A 221 -10.95 7.72 -7.81
N ARG A 222 -11.24 6.40 -7.93
CA ARG A 222 -11.67 5.58 -6.80
C ARG A 222 -10.57 5.35 -5.78
N GLU A 223 -9.33 5.08 -6.24
CA GLU A 223 -8.16 4.93 -5.39
C GLU A 223 -7.82 6.25 -4.68
N ARG A 224 -7.94 7.38 -5.37
CA ARG A 224 -7.75 8.71 -4.76
C ARG A 224 -8.79 8.99 -3.68
N ALA A 225 -10.07 8.66 -3.93
CA ALA A 225 -11.12 8.76 -2.91
C ALA A 225 -10.83 7.84 -1.72
N GLY A 226 -10.43 6.59 -1.96
CA GLY A 226 -10.04 5.65 -0.90
C GLY A 226 -8.85 6.15 -0.08
N LEU A 227 -7.82 6.67 -0.74
CA LEU A 227 -6.67 7.28 -0.05
C LEU A 227 -7.12 8.47 0.81
N TYR A 228 -7.91 9.39 0.25
CA TYR A 228 -8.35 10.57 0.98
C TYR A 228 -9.17 10.19 2.22
N THR A 229 -10.15 9.29 2.07
CA THR A 229 -10.94 8.76 3.19
C THR A 229 -10.06 8.10 4.26
N PHE A 230 -9.04 7.34 3.84
CA PHE A 230 -8.10 6.74 4.78
C PHE A 230 -7.30 7.79 5.57
N LEU A 231 -6.83 8.83 4.89
CA LEU A 231 -6.08 9.91 5.56
C LEU A 231 -6.96 10.72 6.51
N GLU A 232 -8.25 10.96 6.18
CA GLU A 232 -9.21 11.57 7.12
C GLU A 232 -9.40 10.71 8.36
N MET A 233 -9.64 9.41 8.20
CA MET A 233 -9.78 8.50 9.34
C MET A 233 -8.48 8.35 10.14
N ALA A 234 -7.31 8.42 9.50
CA ALA A 234 -6.01 8.42 10.16
C ALA A 234 -5.82 9.68 11.02
N ARG A 235 -6.26 10.85 10.55
CA ARG A 235 -6.30 12.08 11.35
C ARG A 235 -7.24 11.93 12.54
N ASP A 236 -8.42 11.38 12.33
CA ASP A 236 -9.44 11.25 13.39
C ASP A 236 -9.00 10.31 14.52
N VAL A 237 -8.11 9.35 14.24
CA VAL A 237 -7.47 8.51 15.27
C VAL A 237 -6.13 9.07 15.78
N GLY A 238 -5.77 10.29 15.42
CA GLY A 238 -4.58 11.02 15.93
C GLY A 238 -3.24 10.59 15.31
N GLU A 239 -3.26 9.95 14.12
CA GLU A 239 -2.04 9.54 13.41
C GLU A 239 -1.51 10.58 12.42
N LEU A 240 -2.32 11.58 12.12
CA LEU A 240 -1.98 12.75 11.31
C LEU A 240 -2.53 14.01 11.97
N ASP A 241 -1.77 15.10 11.93
CA ASP A 241 -2.22 16.42 12.41
C ASP A 241 -3.28 17.01 11.47
N HIS A 242 -3.14 16.78 10.18
CA HIS A 242 -4.06 17.23 9.13
C HIS A 242 -4.01 16.30 7.93
N VAL A 243 -5.01 16.37 7.06
CA VAL A 243 -5.02 15.69 5.75
C VAL A 243 -4.30 16.59 4.75
N PRO A 244 -3.18 16.17 4.17
CA PRO A 244 -2.45 16.98 3.21
C PRO A 244 -3.16 17.01 1.85
N GLU A 245 -2.92 18.07 1.09
CA GLU A 245 -3.24 18.10 -0.33
C GLU A 245 -2.39 17.08 -1.09
N LEU A 246 -3.00 16.33 -2.01
CA LEU A 246 -2.27 15.41 -2.87
C LEU A 246 -1.55 16.21 -3.96
N ARG A 247 -0.22 16.26 -3.88
CA ARG A 247 0.63 16.96 -4.81
C ARG A 247 1.28 15.97 -5.77
N PHE A 248 1.22 16.29 -7.07
CA PHE A 248 1.69 15.39 -8.12
C PHE A 248 2.95 15.94 -8.82
N VAL A 249 3.78 15.01 -9.31
CA VAL A 249 4.79 15.34 -10.32
C VAL A 249 4.01 15.91 -11.51
N ARG A 250 4.35 17.11 -11.92
CA ARG A 250 3.69 17.77 -13.03
C ARG A 250 4.42 17.44 -14.32
N ASP A 251 3.64 17.16 -15.33
CA ASP A 251 4.02 17.48 -16.69
C ASP A 251 3.76 18.99 -16.83
N ASP A 252 4.74 19.78 -17.14
CA ASP A 252 4.60 21.24 -17.32
C ASP A 252 3.56 21.61 -18.40
N THR A 253 2.98 20.61 -19.07
CA THR A 253 1.97 20.73 -20.13
C THR A 253 0.54 20.33 -19.71
N ALA A 254 0.32 19.78 -18.52
CA ALA A 254 -1.01 19.26 -18.11
C ALA A 254 -1.71 20.12 -17.06
N ALA A 255 -2.96 20.52 -17.34
CA ALA A 255 -3.84 21.20 -16.39
C ALA A 255 -4.13 20.32 -15.15
N ALA A 256 -4.15 20.91 -13.95
CA ALA A 256 -4.41 20.23 -12.69
C ALA A 256 -5.74 19.44 -12.74
N PRO A 257 -5.76 18.16 -12.34
CA PRO A 257 -7.02 17.42 -12.24
C PRO A 257 -7.92 18.03 -11.15
N GLN A 258 -9.18 18.31 -11.52
CA GLN A 258 -10.18 18.73 -10.55
C GLN A 258 -10.52 17.56 -9.62
N LEU A 259 -10.43 17.79 -8.31
CA LEU A 259 -10.90 16.83 -7.31
C LEU A 259 -12.44 16.68 -7.42
N PRO A 260 -12.98 15.48 -7.32
CA PRO A 260 -14.43 15.31 -7.19
C PRO A 260 -14.90 15.98 -5.89
N THR A 261 -15.92 16.81 -5.98
CA THR A 261 -16.59 17.40 -4.83
C THR A 261 -17.07 16.28 -3.90
N ALA A 262 -16.82 16.43 -2.60
CA ALA A 262 -17.24 15.48 -1.58
C ALA A 262 -18.71 15.12 -1.74
N ALA A 263 -19.02 13.82 -1.78
CA ALA A 263 -20.40 13.34 -1.73
C ALA A 263 -21.04 13.82 -0.42
N ALA A 264 -22.29 14.30 -0.51
CA ALA A 264 -23.07 14.75 0.63
C ALA A 264 -23.15 13.64 1.71
N PRO A 265 -23.16 14.00 3.01
CA PRO A 265 -23.26 13.02 4.08
C PRO A 265 -24.53 12.20 3.93
N TRP A 266 -24.40 10.89 4.05
CA TRP A 266 -25.51 9.95 4.04
C TRP A 266 -26.38 10.21 5.28
N GLU A 267 -27.58 10.76 5.07
CA GLU A 267 -28.60 10.87 6.11
C GLU A 267 -29.24 9.48 6.29
N GLY A 268 -28.82 8.77 7.34
CA GLY A 268 -29.41 7.51 7.75
C GLY A 268 -30.87 7.72 8.14
N ASP A 269 -31.74 6.96 7.48
CA ASP A 269 -33.16 6.85 7.78
C ASP A 269 -33.36 6.40 9.25
N ARG A 270 -33.99 7.29 10.04
CA ARG A 270 -34.47 6.97 11.39
C ARG A 270 -35.91 6.56 11.27
N SER A 271 -36.13 5.29 11.20
CA SER A 271 -37.44 4.71 11.52
C SER A 271 -37.26 3.35 12.21
#